data_d90f266458b09c1850467a50dd06e0e7
#
_entry.id   d90f266458b09c1850467a50dd06e0e7
#
_cell.length_a   1.000
_cell.length_b   1.000
_cell.length_c   1.000
_cell.angle_alpha   90.00
_cell.angle_beta   90.00
_cell.angle_gamma   90.00
#
_symmetry.space_group_name_H-M   'P 1'
#
loop_
_entity.id
_entity.type
_entity.pdbx_description
1 polymer ?
#
loop_
_entity_poly.entity_id
_entity_poly.type
_entity_poly.pdbx_seq_one_letter_code
_entity_poly.pdbx_strand_id
1 'polypeptide(L)'
;MKLIDSHGRTINYLRLSVTDRCNMRCFYCMPMEGIVNKGHDAVLTYEELLLISETAVRLGIEKIRITGGEPLVRANIVNFLSRVSIIPGLQHLALTTNGLLLPEMAADLYKAGVQRLNISLDSLNAETFSSITRGGDLKKVLAGLDAAEKAGFPPPKINCVIMRGVNDSEILDFAEMTLSRGNSIRFIEYMPAVKEDDWQRYCISGEEILDRIAVRYPLMPIDRGAYCGPSRDFSIPGARGSIGIITAVSGHFCSECNRIRVTSTGQAKGCLFADAKTDLIPWLRPPDREGLAKVLRGIVSTKPERHDISQEGYSHTNFTMSQVGG
;
A
#
# COMPACT_ATOMS: atom_id res chain seq x y z
N MET A 1 23.19 3.08 -10.63
CA MET A 1 23.10 1.67 -11.09
C MET A 1 21.64 1.27 -11.00
N LYS A 2 21.07 0.52 -11.96
CA LYS A 2 19.67 0.09 -11.89
C LYS A 2 19.61 -1.33 -11.32
N LEU A 3 18.68 -1.58 -10.40
CA LEU A 3 18.33 -2.93 -9.96
C LEU A 3 17.43 -3.56 -11.03
N ILE A 4 17.90 -4.63 -11.66
CA ILE A 4 17.15 -5.38 -12.67
C ILE A 4 17.02 -6.82 -12.17
N ASP A 5 15.83 -7.37 -12.21
CA ASP A 5 15.59 -8.77 -11.83
C ASP A 5 15.87 -9.76 -12.97
N SER A 6 15.76 -11.06 -12.69
CA SER A 6 15.99 -12.14 -13.66
C SER A 6 15.02 -12.13 -14.85
N HIS A 7 13.94 -11.33 -14.78
CA HIS A 7 12.92 -11.21 -15.83
C HIS A 7 12.99 -9.87 -16.57
N GLY A 8 14.09 -9.10 -16.40
CA GLY A 8 14.31 -7.82 -17.07
C GLY A 8 13.53 -6.64 -16.49
N ARG A 9 12.82 -6.80 -15.35
CA ARG A 9 12.07 -5.71 -14.73
C ARG A 9 13.00 -4.79 -13.93
N THR A 10 12.88 -3.49 -14.14
CA THR A 10 13.60 -2.50 -13.30
C THR A 10 12.89 -2.35 -11.96
N ILE A 11 13.59 -2.64 -10.87
CA ILE A 11 13.08 -2.54 -9.50
C ILE A 11 13.53 -1.21 -8.90
N ASN A 12 12.63 -0.24 -8.87
CA ASN A 12 12.91 1.12 -8.39
C ASN A 12 11.98 1.59 -7.26
N TYR A 13 11.21 0.67 -6.67
CA TYR A 13 10.21 0.99 -5.67
C TYR A 13 10.32 0.10 -4.43
N LEU A 14 10.60 0.71 -3.27
CA LEU A 14 10.60 0.05 -1.96
C LEU A 14 9.29 0.36 -1.21
N ARG A 15 8.62 -0.68 -0.71
CA ARG A 15 7.59 -0.56 0.33
C ARG A 15 8.22 -0.92 1.67
N LEU A 16 8.18 0.00 2.61
CA LEU A 16 8.81 -0.12 3.92
C LEU A 16 7.75 -0.02 5.01
N SER A 17 7.49 -1.14 5.69
CA SER A 17 6.61 -1.19 6.84
C SER A 17 7.38 -0.70 8.08
N VAL A 18 6.84 0.31 8.76
CA VAL A 18 7.49 0.87 9.95
C VAL A 18 6.91 0.32 11.26
N THR A 19 5.75 -0.33 11.19
CA THR A 19 5.08 -0.94 12.35
C THR A 19 4.07 -1.97 11.89
N ASP A 20 3.81 -2.98 12.70
CA ASP A 20 2.70 -3.92 12.53
C ASP A 20 1.45 -3.50 13.30
N ARG A 21 1.56 -2.50 14.20
CA ARG A 21 0.44 -1.97 14.97
C ARG A 21 -0.48 -1.12 14.10
N CYS A 22 -1.79 -1.21 14.38
CA CYS A 22 -2.82 -0.42 13.73
C CYS A 22 -3.88 0.00 14.76
N ASN A 23 -4.46 1.17 14.58
CA ASN A 23 -5.58 1.68 15.36
C ASN A 23 -6.95 1.29 14.78
N MET A 24 -6.98 0.49 13.72
CA MET A 24 -8.15 -0.23 13.18
C MET A 24 -7.93 -1.74 13.24
N ARG A 25 -9.01 -2.51 13.03
CA ARG A 25 -9.00 -3.99 13.02
C ARG A 25 -9.78 -4.53 11.83
N CYS A 26 -9.54 -4.00 10.62
CA CYS A 26 -10.26 -4.41 9.41
C CYS A 26 -10.27 -5.93 9.28
N PHE A 27 -11.45 -6.53 9.11
CA PHE A 27 -11.63 -7.97 9.22
C PHE A 27 -10.83 -8.76 8.17
N TYR A 28 -10.63 -8.18 7.00
CA TYR A 28 -9.87 -8.78 5.90
C TYR A 28 -8.34 -8.63 6.05
N CYS A 29 -7.88 -7.76 6.94
CA CYS A 29 -6.48 -7.42 7.09
C CYS A 29 -5.85 -8.06 8.32
N MET A 30 -6.63 -8.24 9.39
CA MET A 30 -6.13 -8.58 10.73
C MET A 30 -7.14 -9.45 11.49
N PRO A 31 -6.70 -10.48 12.21
CA PRO A 31 -7.57 -11.24 13.11
C PRO A 31 -8.24 -10.33 14.15
N MET A 32 -9.35 -10.78 14.74
CA MET A 32 -10.13 -10.02 15.71
C MET A 32 -9.31 -9.66 16.94
N GLU A 33 -8.49 -10.59 17.41
CA GLU A 33 -7.58 -10.46 18.55
C GLU A 33 -6.43 -9.48 18.26
N GLY A 34 -6.27 -9.07 17.00
CA GLY A 34 -5.14 -8.26 16.53
C GLY A 34 -3.91 -9.11 16.26
N ILE A 35 -2.76 -8.45 16.25
CA ILE A 35 -1.47 -9.12 16.10
C ILE A 35 -0.86 -9.43 17.47
N VAL A 36 -0.15 -10.55 17.56
CA VAL A 36 0.64 -10.87 18.75
C VAL A 36 1.66 -9.75 18.97
N ASN A 37 1.64 -9.16 20.14
CA ASN A 37 2.55 -8.08 20.51
C ASN A 37 3.98 -8.63 20.55
N LYS A 38 4.73 -8.43 19.48
CA LYS A 38 6.17 -8.69 19.49
C LYS A 38 6.84 -7.59 20.30
N GLY A 39 7.73 -7.94 21.20
CA GLY A 39 8.47 -6.98 22.02
C GLY A 39 9.13 -5.87 21.19
N HIS A 40 9.46 -4.75 21.79
CA HIS A 40 10.08 -3.60 21.10
C HIS A 40 11.35 -3.99 20.32
N ASP A 41 12.12 -4.96 20.82
CA ASP A 41 13.37 -5.44 20.21
C ASP A 41 13.17 -6.19 18.90
N ALA A 42 11.94 -6.68 18.63
CA ALA A 42 11.60 -7.36 17.38
C ALA A 42 11.26 -6.40 16.22
N VAL A 43 11.04 -5.12 16.53
CA VAL A 43 10.71 -4.11 15.51
C VAL A 43 11.97 -3.30 15.19
N LEU A 44 12.21 -3.05 13.90
CA LEU A 44 13.33 -2.23 13.44
C LEU A 44 13.27 -0.82 14.04
N THR A 45 14.41 -0.30 14.48
CA THR A 45 14.55 1.09 14.88
C THR A 45 14.46 2.03 13.68
N TYR A 46 14.32 3.32 13.91
CA TYR A 46 14.32 4.30 12.79
C TYR A 46 15.70 4.40 12.12
N GLU A 47 16.77 4.17 12.86
CA GLU A 47 18.13 4.12 12.35
C GLU A 47 18.33 2.94 11.39
N GLU A 48 17.79 1.78 11.73
CA GLU A 48 17.83 0.59 10.88
C GLU A 48 16.98 0.78 9.62
N LEU A 49 15.76 1.34 9.75
CA LEU A 49 14.89 1.68 8.62
C LEU A 49 15.53 2.73 7.70
N LEU A 50 16.27 3.69 8.26
CA LEU A 50 17.01 4.69 7.49
C LEU A 50 18.19 4.05 6.75
N LEU A 51 18.95 3.17 7.40
CA LEU A 51 20.03 2.41 6.78
C LEU A 51 19.54 1.58 5.58
N ILE A 52 18.38 0.91 5.73
CA ILE A 52 17.72 0.19 4.62
C ILE A 52 17.37 1.16 3.50
N SER A 53 16.75 2.30 3.83
CA SER A 53 16.30 3.31 2.86
C SER A 53 17.47 3.90 2.07
N GLU A 54 18.54 4.32 2.74
CA GLU A 54 19.77 4.86 2.13
C GLU A 54 20.44 3.82 1.22
N THR A 55 20.54 2.57 1.69
CA THR A 55 21.14 1.49 0.92
C THR A 55 20.31 1.17 -0.33
N ALA A 56 19.00 1.12 -0.20
CA ALA A 56 18.09 0.87 -1.31
C ALA A 56 18.18 2.00 -2.36
N VAL A 57 18.19 3.27 -1.94
CA VAL A 57 18.32 4.42 -2.85
C VAL A 57 19.67 4.40 -3.58
N ARG A 58 20.77 4.11 -2.88
CA ARG A 58 22.10 3.93 -3.49
C ARG A 58 22.10 2.83 -4.57
N LEU A 59 21.26 1.81 -4.43
CA LEU A 59 21.09 0.72 -5.40
C LEU A 59 20.17 1.07 -6.59
N GLY A 60 19.48 2.22 -6.58
CA GLY A 60 18.62 2.67 -7.66
C GLY A 60 17.13 2.63 -7.33
N ILE A 61 16.75 2.47 -6.06
CA ILE A 61 15.37 2.74 -5.64
C ILE A 61 15.13 4.25 -5.69
N GLU A 62 14.13 4.66 -6.44
CA GLU A 62 13.75 6.05 -6.66
C GLU A 62 12.50 6.44 -5.86
N LYS A 63 11.73 5.44 -5.44
CA LYS A 63 10.48 5.63 -4.72
C LYS A 63 10.45 4.81 -3.45
N ILE A 64 10.17 5.46 -2.32
CA ILE A 64 9.88 4.80 -1.05
C ILE A 64 8.44 5.07 -0.65
N ARG A 65 7.72 4.02 -0.28
CA ARG A 65 6.42 4.14 0.34
C ARG A 65 6.46 3.61 1.75
N ILE A 66 6.19 4.49 2.68
CA ILE A 66 6.05 4.12 4.08
C ILE A 66 4.65 3.55 4.30
N THR A 67 4.62 2.40 4.96
CA THR A 67 3.41 1.65 5.29
C THR A 67 3.54 1.06 6.70
N GLY A 68 2.68 0.12 7.04
CA GLY A 68 2.70 -0.62 8.30
C GLY A 68 1.38 -1.37 8.45
N GLY A 69 1.01 -1.60 9.72
CA GLY A 69 -0.39 -1.59 10.08
C GLY A 69 -0.93 -0.19 9.83
N GLU A 70 -0.72 0.75 10.77
CA GLU A 70 -0.91 2.18 10.51
C GLU A 70 0.38 2.95 10.87
N PRO A 71 1.09 3.51 9.90
CA PRO A 71 2.38 4.16 10.16
C PRO A 71 2.28 5.37 11.10
N LEU A 72 1.13 6.09 11.10
CA LEU A 72 0.94 7.28 11.90
C LEU A 72 0.79 7.01 13.40
N VAL A 73 0.56 5.77 13.82
CA VAL A 73 0.54 5.42 15.27
C VAL A 73 1.95 5.25 15.85
N ARG A 74 2.98 5.17 15.00
CA ARG A 74 4.36 5.03 15.49
C ARG A 74 4.89 6.38 15.95
N ALA A 75 5.28 6.47 17.22
CA ALA A 75 5.82 7.70 17.80
C ALA A 75 7.01 8.24 16.98
N ASN A 76 7.13 9.57 16.86
CA ASN A 76 8.20 10.25 16.13
C ASN A 76 8.28 9.94 14.62
N ILE A 77 7.20 9.44 14.00
CA ILE A 77 7.17 9.11 12.56
C ILE A 77 7.48 10.31 11.68
N VAL A 78 7.04 11.52 12.05
CA VAL A 78 7.29 12.76 11.27
C VAL A 78 8.78 13.05 11.17
N ASN A 79 9.53 12.90 12.28
CA ASN A 79 10.98 13.07 12.27
C ASN A 79 11.68 12.03 11.38
N PHE A 80 11.27 10.77 11.43
CA PHE A 80 11.79 9.74 10.54
C PHE A 80 11.52 10.08 9.07
N LEU A 81 10.29 10.50 8.73
CA LEU A 81 9.92 10.86 7.37
C LEU A 81 10.75 12.03 6.84
N SER A 82 11.03 13.05 7.67
CA SER A 82 11.89 14.16 7.29
C SER A 82 13.32 13.73 6.97
N ARG A 83 13.87 12.74 7.71
CA ARG A 83 15.18 12.16 7.42
C ARG A 83 15.19 11.34 6.13
N VAL A 84 14.12 10.59 5.85
CA VAL A 84 13.99 9.81 4.61
C VAL A 84 13.84 10.73 3.40
N SER A 85 13.07 11.82 3.51
CA SER A 85 12.77 12.73 2.40
C SER A 85 14.00 13.40 1.79
N ILE A 86 15.07 13.56 2.58
CA ILE A 86 16.32 14.22 2.16
C ILE A 86 17.41 13.25 1.69
N ILE A 87 17.13 11.93 1.58
CA ILE A 87 18.10 10.94 1.08
C ILE A 87 18.46 11.30 -0.37
N PRO A 88 19.75 11.56 -0.68
CA PRO A 88 20.16 11.92 -2.03
C PRO A 88 19.81 10.82 -3.05
N GLY A 89 19.09 11.17 -4.11
CA GLY A 89 18.65 10.22 -5.14
C GLY A 89 17.22 9.69 -4.96
N LEU A 90 16.59 9.87 -3.80
CA LEU A 90 15.17 9.57 -3.63
C LEU A 90 14.33 10.61 -4.39
N GLN A 91 13.48 10.14 -5.31
CA GLN A 91 12.59 11.01 -6.10
C GLN A 91 11.20 11.17 -5.47
N HIS A 92 10.71 10.10 -4.85
CA HIS A 92 9.33 10.03 -4.39
C HIS A 92 9.22 9.40 -3.00
N LEU A 93 8.77 10.19 -2.02
CA LEU A 93 8.34 9.72 -0.70
C LEU A 93 6.81 9.72 -0.64
N ALA A 94 6.24 8.54 -0.44
CA ALA A 94 4.79 8.34 -0.32
C ALA A 94 4.44 7.67 1.01
N LEU A 95 3.24 7.93 1.50
CA LEU A 95 2.70 7.33 2.71
C LEU A 95 1.37 6.63 2.39
N THR A 96 1.15 5.43 2.95
CA THR A 96 -0.16 4.78 3.00
C THR A 96 -0.68 4.85 4.43
N THR A 97 -1.90 5.31 4.62
CA THR A 97 -2.54 5.49 5.93
C THR A 97 -4.03 5.19 5.87
N ASN A 98 -4.63 4.83 6.99
CA ASN A 98 -6.07 4.71 7.13
C ASN A 98 -6.78 6.08 7.33
N GLY A 99 -6.03 7.15 7.47
CA GLY A 99 -6.54 8.51 7.49
C GLY A 99 -7.03 9.03 8.85
N LEU A 100 -7.21 8.17 9.86
CA LEU A 100 -7.77 8.60 11.17
C LEU A 100 -6.96 9.70 11.87
N LEU A 101 -5.63 9.71 11.69
CA LEU A 101 -4.73 10.67 12.33
C LEU A 101 -4.32 11.84 11.40
N LEU A 102 -4.79 11.83 10.15
CA LEU A 102 -4.48 12.92 9.20
C LEU A 102 -5.01 14.28 9.61
N PRO A 103 -6.20 14.44 10.22
CA PRO A 103 -6.66 15.76 10.66
C PRO A 103 -5.63 16.51 11.50
N GLU A 104 -4.89 15.79 12.32
CA GLU A 104 -3.92 16.36 13.26
C GLU A 104 -2.49 16.42 12.68
N MET A 105 -2.16 15.55 11.73
CA MET A 105 -0.78 15.34 11.28
C MET A 105 -0.49 15.81 9.85
N ALA A 106 -1.50 16.10 9.03
CA ALA A 106 -1.31 16.38 7.61
C ALA A 106 -0.31 17.50 7.32
N ALA A 107 -0.37 18.60 8.07
CA ALA A 107 0.53 19.73 7.89
C ALA A 107 2.00 19.36 8.19
N ASP A 108 2.23 18.59 9.25
CA ASP A 108 3.57 18.18 9.63
C ASP A 108 4.15 17.12 8.69
N LEU A 109 3.30 16.22 8.17
CA LEU A 109 3.69 15.26 7.14
C LEU A 109 4.10 15.96 5.84
N TYR A 110 3.37 17.01 5.44
CA TYR A 110 3.71 17.81 4.28
C TYR A 110 5.06 18.52 4.45
N LYS A 111 5.27 19.16 5.60
CA LYS A 111 6.56 19.82 5.95
C LYS A 111 7.71 18.81 6.04
N ALA A 112 7.46 17.58 6.46
CA ALA A 112 8.45 16.51 6.51
C ALA A 112 8.84 15.98 5.12
N GLY A 113 8.26 16.50 4.03
CA GLY A 113 8.62 16.16 2.67
C GLY A 113 7.88 14.93 2.11
N VAL A 114 6.80 14.47 2.75
CA VAL A 114 5.90 13.48 2.14
C VAL A 114 5.21 14.13 0.94
N GLN A 115 5.31 13.50 -0.23
CA GLN A 115 4.81 14.10 -1.49
C GLN A 115 3.46 13.53 -1.91
N ARG A 116 3.12 12.31 -1.49
CA ARG A 116 1.91 11.60 -1.93
C ARG A 116 1.29 10.80 -0.79
N LEU A 117 -0.01 10.93 -0.65
CA LEU A 117 -0.81 10.14 0.29
C LEU A 117 -1.65 9.10 -0.47
N ASN A 118 -1.68 7.89 0.07
CA ASN A 118 -2.67 6.89 -0.25
C ASN A 118 -3.50 6.66 1.02
N ILE A 119 -4.81 6.82 0.91
CA ILE A 119 -5.73 6.66 2.04
C ILE A 119 -6.56 5.41 1.78
N SER A 120 -6.60 4.51 2.75
CA SER A 120 -7.47 3.33 2.71
C SER A 120 -8.86 3.74 3.20
N LEU A 121 -9.87 3.57 2.33
CA LEU A 121 -11.25 3.94 2.61
C LEU A 121 -12.17 2.97 1.86
N ASP A 122 -12.75 2.01 2.57
CA ASP A 122 -13.49 0.92 1.97
C ASP A 122 -15.00 1.17 1.90
N SER A 123 -15.50 2.23 2.52
CA SER A 123 -16.92 2.58 2.48
C SER A 123 -17.13 4.07 2.72
N LEU A 124 -18.16 4.64 2.10
CA LEU A 124 -18.69 5.99 2.31
C LEU A 124 -19.90 5.98 3.26
N ASN A 125 -20.38 4.79 3.63
CA ASN A 125 -21.42 4.59 4.65
C ASN A 125 -20.78 4.37 6.02
N ALA A 126 -21.21 5.13 7.03
CA ALA A 126 -20.60 5.09 8.37
C ALA A 126 -20.74 3.73 9.08
N GLU A 127 -21.88 3.06 8.91
CA GLU A 127 -22.14 1.76 9.52
C GLU A 127 -21.33 0.66 8.85
N THR A 128 -21.33 0.63 7.52
CA THR A 128 -20.51 -0.30 6.72
C THR A 128 -19.02 -0.09 7.00
N PHE A 129 -18.55 1.16 7.04
CA PHE A 129 -17.17 1.48 7.37
C PHE A 129 -16.79 1.00 8.76
N SER A 130 -17.63 1.27 9.76
CA SER A 130 -17.39 0.83 11.14
C SER A 130 -17.40 -0.70 11.26
N SER A 131 -18.27 -1.38 10.52
CA SER A 131 -18.30 -2.84 10.46
C SER A 131 -17.02 -3.43 9.85
N ILE A 132 -16.59 -2.92 8.68
CA ILE A 132 -15.37 -3.39 8.00
C ILE A 132 -14.14 -3.18 8.87
N THR A 133 -14.02 -1.99 9.48
CA THR A 133 -12.84 -1.57 10.24
C THR A 133 -12.87 -1.98 11.71
N ARG A 134 -14.00 -2.54 12.16
CA ARG A 134 -14.27 -2.90 13.56
C ARG A 134 -14.11 -1.69 14.50
N GLY A 135 -14.85 -0.61 14.18
CA GLY A 135 -14.97 0.58 15.02
C GLY A 135 -14.23 1.83 14.53
N GLY A 136 -13.80 1.86 13.26
CA GLY A 136 -13.25 3.08 12.66
C GLY A 136 -14.30 4.19 12.52
N ASP A 137 -13.84 5.44 12.54
CA ASP A 137 -14.67 6.64 12.40
C ASP A 137 -14.52 7.24 11.00
N LEU A 138 -15.51 7.04 10.14
CA LEU A 138 -15.54 7.56 8.77
C LEU A 138 -15.39 9.10 8.73
N LYS A 139 -16.04 9.81 9.68
CA LYS A 139 -15.99 11.29 9.71
C LYS A 139 -14.56 11.79 9.89
N LYS A 140 -13.77 11.12 10.73
CA LYS A 140 -12.34 11.44 10.90
C LYS A 140 -11.53 11.19 9.64
N VAL A 141 -11.81 10.11 8.92
CA VAL A 141 -11.10 9.83 7.65
C VAL A 141 -11.42 10.88 6.59
N LEU A 142 -12.69 11.27 6.45
CA LEU A 142 -13.11 12.34 5.53
C LEU A 142 -12.50 13.70 5.92
N ALA A 143 -12.49 14.03 7.21
CA ALA A 143 -11.78 15.21 7.72
C ALA A 143 -10.27 15.15 7.43
N GLY A 144 -9.68 13.96 7.43
CA GLY A 144 -8.30 13.72 7.07
C GLY A 144 -8.01 14.00 5.58
N LEU A 145 -8.94 13.67 4.68
CA LEU A 145 -8.86 14.05 3.27
C LEU A 145 -8.82 15.58 3.11
N ASP A 146 -9.72 16.28 3.80
CA ASP A 146 -9.80 17.74 3.75
C ASP A 146 -8.55 18.40 4.38
N ALA A 147 -8.02 17.83 5.46
CA ALA A 147 -6.79 18.30 6.10
C ALA A 147 -5.57 18.10 5.18
N ALA A 148 -5.49 17.00 4.45
CA ALA A 148 -4.43 16.76 3.48
C ALA A 148 -4.47 17.79 2.34
N GLU A 149 -5.65 18.09 1.81
CA GLU A 149 -5.83 19.11 0.78
C GLU A 149 -5.43 20.50 1.29
N LYS A 150 -5.88 20.90 2.50
CA LYS A 150 -5.51 22.16 3.15
C LYS A 150 -4.02 22.26 3.44
N ALA A 151 -3.34 21.16 3.72
CA ALA A 151 -1.90 21.14 3.95
C ALA A 151 -1.08 21.30 2.66
N GLY A 152 -1.70 21.25 1.47
CA GLY A 152 -1.05 21.41 0.17
C GLY A 152 -0.67 20.10 -0.52
N PHE A 153 -1.12 18.94 -0.01
CA PHE A 153 -0.94 17.70 -0.76
C PHE A 153 -1.70 17.73 -2.08
N PRO A 154 -1.11 17.18 -3.16
CA PRO A 154 -1.92 16.81 -4.32
C PRO A 154 -3.04 15.86 -3.90
N PRO A 155 -4.19 15.84 -4.59
CA PRO A 155 -5.32 15.03 -4.22
C PRO A 155 -4.89 13.59 -3.86
N PRO A 156 -5.17 13.12 -2.63
CA PRO A 156 -4.79 11.77 -2.20
C PRO A 156 -5.39 10.69 -3.10
N LYS A 157 -4.67 9.57 -3.24
CA LYS A 157 -5.23 8.38 -3.85
C LYS A 157 -6.02 7.62 -2.79
N ILE A 158 -7.25 7.27 -3.10
CA ILE A 158 -8.11 6.49 -2.21
C ILE A 158 -8.07 5.03 -2.69
N ASN A 159 -7.63 4.13 -1.83
CA ASN A 159 -7.67 2.70 -2.08
C ASN A 159 -8.91 2.12 -1.40
N CYS A 160 -9.73 1.43 -2.17
CA CYS A 160 -10.96 0.78 -1.71
C CYS A 160 -10.92 -0.71 -2.09
N VAL A 161 -10.89 -1.59 -1.12
CA VAL A 161 -11.04 -3.04 -1.33
C VAL A 161 -12.54 -3.32 -1.50
N ILE A 162 -12.92 -3.80 -2.69
CA ILE A 162 -14.32 -4.12 -2.97
C ILE A 162 -14.62 -5.56 -2.60
N MET A 163 -15.71 -5.73 -1.85
CA MET A 163 -16.15 -7.01 -1.30
C MET A 163 -17.64 -7.23 -1.60
N ARG A 164 -17.95 -8.31 -2.30
CA ARG A 164 -19.32 -8.70 -2.66
C ARG A 164 -20.20 -8.84 -1.43
N GLY A 165 -21.37 -8.22 -1.46
CA GLY A 165 -22.36 -8.25 -0.37
C GLY A 165 -21.96 -7.43 0.86
N VAL A 166 -20.85 -6.66 0.81
CA VAL A 166 -20.40 -5.80 1.91
C VAL A 166 -20.43 -4.32 1.52
N ASN A 167 -19.62 -3.93 0.53
CA ASN A 167 -19.51 -2.54 0.07
C ASN A 167 -19.60 -2.40 -1.46
N ASP A 168 -19.93 -3.46 -2.17
CA ASP A 168 -20.01 -3.45 -3.63
C ASP A 168 -21.18 -2.61 -4.19
N SER A 169 -22.17 -2.31 -3.37
CA SER A 169 -23.24 -1.35 -3.71
C SER A 169 -22.72 0.09 -3.80
N GLU A 170 -21.59 0.43 -3.17
CA GLU A 170 -21.02 1.78 -3.11
C GLU A 170 -20.05 2.10 -4.28
N ILE A 171 -19.87 1.18 -5.24
CA ILE A 171 -18.96 1.38 -6.38
C ILE A 171 -19.30 2.66 -7.15
N LEU A 172 -20.59 2.93 -7.40
CA LEU A 172 -21.03 4.12 -8.11
C LEU A 172 -20.84 5.40 -7.28
N ASP A 173 -21.04 5.34 -5.96
CA ASP A 173 -20.84 6.48 -5.05
C ASP A 173 -19.37 6.91 -5.02
N PHE A 174 -18.47 5.94 -4.95
CA PHE A 174 -17.03 6.20 -5.09
C PHE A 174 -16.67 6.75 -6.48
N ALA A 175 -17.27 6.25 -7.55
CA ALA A 175 -17.04 6.79 -8.89
C ALA A 175 -17.54 8.24 -8.99
N GLU A 176 -18.70 8.55 -8.43
CA GLU A 176 -19.29 9.89 -8.39
C GLU A 176 -18.43 10.89 -7.62
N MET A 177 -17.72 10.44 -6.57
CA MET A 177 -16.78 11.28 -5.83
C MET A 177 -15.69 11.88 -6.74
N THR A 178 -15.29 11.20 -7.83
CA THR A 178 -14.31 11.72 -8.79
C THR A 178 -14.82 12.91 -9.60
N LEU A 179 -16.12 13.10 -9.72
CA LEU A 179 -16.70 14.24 -10.45
C LEU A 179 -16.44 15.56 -9.72
N SER A 180 -16.52 15.55 -8.40
CA SER A 180 -16.38 16.74 -7.54
C SER A 180 -14.98 16.91 -6.95
N ARG A 181 -14.28 15.82 -6.68
CA ARG A 181 -12.93 15.79 -6.08
C ARG A 181 -11.88 15.29 -7.05
N GLY A 182 -10.66 15.83 -6.96
CA GLY A 182 -9.50 15.41 -7.79
C GLY A 182 -8.86 14.09 -7.38
N ASN A 183 -9.48 13.32 -6.49
CA ASN A 183 -8.94 12.06 -6.00
C ASN A 183 -8.90 10.97 -7.09
N SER A 184 -7.89 10.12 -7.06
CA SER A 184 -7.87 8.87 -7.81
C SER A 184 -8.44 7.77 -6.92
N ILE A 185 -9.64 7.29 -7.25
CA ILE A 185 -10.28 6.17 -6.56
C ILE A 185 -9.74 4.87 -7.15
N ARG A 186 -9.15 4.02 -6.32
CA ARG A 186 -8.56 2.76 -6.72
C ARG A 186 -9.30 1.59 -6.11
N PHE A 187 -10.10 0.96 -6.90
CA PHE A 187 -10.76 -0.28 -6.53
C PHE A 187 -9.76 -1.44 -6.61
N ILE A 188 -9.71 -2.20 -5.54
CA ILE A 188 -8.80 -3.33 -5.39
C ILE A 188 -9.65 -4.58 -5.21
N GLU A 189 -9.40 -5.60 -6.01
CA GLU A 189 -10.01 -6.90 -5.81
C GLU A 189 -9.69 -7.44 -4.42
N TYR A 190 -10.71 -7.98 -3.75
CA TYR A 190 -10.51 -8.71 -2.51
C TYR A 190 -9.54 -9.88 -2.73
N MET A 191 -8.57 -9.99 -1.85
CA MET A 191 -7.57 -11.05 -1.89
C MET A 191 -7.37 -11.65 -0.50
N PRO A 192 -7.10 -12.96 -0.39
CA PRO A 192 -6.95 -13.63 0.91
C PRO A 192 -5.64 -13.20 1.59
N ALA A 193 -5.73 -12.24 2.50
CA ALA A 193 -4.61 -11.77 3.31
C ALA A 193 -4.61 -12.36 4.72
N VAL A 194 -5.75 -12.90 5.13
CA VAL A 194 -5.95 -13.67 6.38
C VAL A 194 -6.42 -15.07 5.96
N LYS A 195 -6.06 -16.08 6.73
CA LYS A 195 -6.55 -17.44 6.45
C LYS A 195 -8.08 -17.46 6.57
N GLU A 196 -8.74 -17.64 5.44
CA GLU A 196 -10.19 -17.67 5.30
C GLU A 196 -10.53 -18.69 4.22
N ASP A 197 -11.24 -19.75 4.60
CA ASP A 197 -11.50 -20.89 3.70
C ASP A 197 -12.48 -20.54 2.56
N ASP A 198 -13.28 -19.50 2.72
CA ASP A 198 -14.38 -19.12 1.83
C ASP A 198 -14.23 -17.68 1.29
N TRP A 199 -12.99 -17.25 1.09
CA TRP A 199 -12.67 -15.88 0.69
C TRP A 199 -13.21 -15.51 -0.70
N GLN A 200 -13.38 -16.50 -1.57
CA GLN A 200 -13.89 -16.28 -2.94
C GLN A 200 -15.30 -15.67 -2.95
N ARG A 201 -16.10 -15.90 -1.91
CA ARG A 201 -17.45 -15.29 -1.79
C ARG A 201 -17.45 -13.77 -1.82
N TYR A 202 -16.35 -13.15 -1.37
CA TYR A 202 -16.19 -11.71 -1.37
C TYR A 202 -15.61 -11.16 -2.67
N CYS A 203 -15.14 -12.04 -3.57
CA CYS A 203 -14.46 -11.59 -4.78
C CYS A 203 -15.42 -10.94 -5.77
N ILE A 204 -15.00 -9.81 -6.29
CA ILE A 204 -15.55 -9.14 -7.47
C ILE A 204 -14.36 -8.86 -8.39
N SER A 205 -14.46 -9.26 -9.66
CA SER A 205 -13.39 -9.02 -10.61
C SER A 205 -13.29 -7.54 -10.98
N GLY A 206 -12.10 -7.11 -11.35
CA GLY A 206 -11.90 -5.73 -11.82
C GLY A 206 -12.72 -5.40 -13.05
N GLU A 207 -13.00 -6.35 -13.94
CA GLU A 207 -13.87 -6.16 -15.08
C GLU A 207 -15.31 -5.95 -14.64
N GLU A 208 -15.85 -6.75 -13.71
CA GLU A 208 -17.20 -6.55 -13.17
C GLU A 208 -17.34 -5.16 -12.51
N ILE A 209 -16.29 -4.67 -11.81
CA ILE A 209 -16.31 -3.31 -11.24
C ILE A 209 -16.39 -2.26 -12.36
N LEU A 210 -15.60 -2.42 -13.43
CA LEU A 210 -15.64 -1.51 -14.59
C LEU A 210 -16.99 -1.52 -15.28
N ASP A 211 -17.58 -2.70 -15.51
CA ASP A 211 -18.89 -2.85 -16.12
C ASP A 211 -19.97 -2.13 -15.32
N ARG A 212 -19.97 -2.28 -13.98
CA ARG A 212 -20.91 -1.58 -13.10
C ARG A 212 -20.77 -0.06 -13.19
N ILE A 213 -19.54 0.46 -13.29
CA ILE A 213 -19.31 1.90 -13.47
C ILE A 213 -19.76 2.35 -14.86
N ALA A 214 -19.45 1.55 -15.90
CA ALA A 214 -19.75 1.86 -17.29
C ALA A 214 -21.25 1.97 -17.61
N VAL A 215 -22.13 1.34 -16.80
CA VAL A 215 -23.59 1.53 -16.90
C VAL A 215 -23.99 3.00 -16.75
N ARG A 216 -23.29 3.77 -15.93
CA ARG A 216 -23.64 5.18 -15.63
C ARG A 216 -22.61 6.18 -16.18
N TYR A 217 -21.34 5.81 -16.26
CA TYR A 217 -20.26 6.70 -16.62
C TYR A 217 -19.39 6.09 -17.71
N PRO A 218 -19.20 6.74 -18.87
CA PRO A 218 -18.25 6.27 -19.86
C PRO A 218 -16.83 6.34 -19.30
N LEU A 219 -16.05 5.28 -19.48
CA LEU A 219 -14.69 5.16 -18.99
C LEU A 219 -13.70 5.26 -20.15
N MET A 220 -12.77 6.20 -20.07
CA MET A 220 -11.70 6.38 -21.05
C MET A 220 -10.36 5.98 -20.41
N PRO A 221 -9.61 5.03 -21.01
CA PRO A 221 -8.29 4.64 -20.49
C PRO A 221 -7.34 5.84 -20.39
N ILE A 222 -6.55 5.87 -19.32
CA ILE A 222 -5.47 6.84 -19.11
C ILE A 222 -4.14 6.13 -19.31
N ASP A 223 -3.27 6.70 -20.15
CA ASP A 223 -1.92 6.18 -20.35
C ASP A 223 -1.10 6.22 -19.06
N ARG A 224 -0.33 5.15 -18.85
CA ARG A 224 0.50 5.00 -17.66
C ARG A 224 1.78 5.82 -17.78
N GLY A 225 2.08 6.61 -16.78
CA GLY A 225 3.38 7.28 -16.67
C GLY A 225 4.48 6.35 -16.13
N ALA A 226 5.73 6.81 -16.18
CA ALA A 226 6.93 6.02 -15.83
C ALA A 226 6.94 5.47 -14.38
N TYR A 227 6.21 6.07 -13.45
CA TYR A 227 6.13 5.65 -12.04
C TYR A 227 4.76 5.08 -11.66
N CYS A 228 4.08 4.44 -12.61
CA CYS A 228 2.78 3.83 -12.38
C CYS A 228 2.87 2.64 -11.39
N GLY A 229 1.79 2.42 -10.69
CA GLY A 229 1.59 1.25 -9.84
C GLY A 229 0.88 0.12 -10.61
N PRO A 230 0.29 -0.86 -9.92
CA PRO A 230 -0.43 -1.96 -10.55
C PRO A 230 -1.81 -1.57 -11.10
N SER A 231 -2.24 -0.32 -10.90
CA SER A 231 -3.57 0.15 -11.27
C SER A 231 -3.68 0.40 -12.78
N ARG A 232 -4.72 -0.11 -13.44
CA ARG A 232 -5.19 0.40 -14.74
C ARG A 232 -6.09 1.60 -14.44
N ASP A 233 -5.74 2.75 -14.98
CA ASP A 233 -6.41 4.00 -14.63
C ASP A 233 -7.31 4.47 -15.79
N PHE A 234 -8.47 5.05 -15.45
CA PHE A 234 -9.51 5.53 -16.37
C PHE A 234 -9.98 6.91 -15.94
N SER A 235 -10.41 7.73 -16.89
CA SER A 235 -11.12 8.99 -16.65
C SER A 235 -12.60 8.85 -16.98
N ILE A 236 -13.41 9.58 -16.25
CA ILE A 236 -14.82 9.86 -16.60
C ILE A 236 -14.83 11.25 -17.25
N PRO A 237 -15.45 11.46 -18.42
CA PRO A 237 -15.54 12.77 -19.04
C PRO A 237 -16.09 13.83 -18.09
N GLY A 238 -15.37 14.93 -17.93
CA GLY A 238 -15.75 16.02 -17.03
C GLY A 238 -15.37 15.79 -15.55
N ALA A 239 -14.86 14.62 -15.17
CA ALA A 239 -14.40 14.36 -13.81
C ALA A 239 -13.06 15.07 -13.51
N ARG A 240 -12.92 15.51 -12.26
CA ARG A 240 -11.68 16.10 -11.73
C ARG A 240 -10.67 15.05 -11.29
N GLY A 241 -11.16 13.87 -10.91
CA GLY A 241 -10.39 12.72 -10.45
C GLY A 241 -10.29 11.60 -11.48
N SER A 242 -9.91 10.41 -11.04
CA SER A 242 -9.78 9.24 -11.90
C SER A 242 -10.21 7.95 -11.18
N ILE A 243 -10.56 6.94 -11.97
CA ILE A 243 -10.85 5.59 -11.51
C ILE A 243 -9.63 4.71 -11.80
N GLY A 244 -9.19 3.92 -10.83
CA GLY A 244 -8.15 2.93 -11.00
C GLY A 244 -8.65 1.54 -10.62
N ILE A 245 -8.20 0.51 -11.34
CA ILE A 245 -8.52 -0.89 -11.03
C ILE A 245 -7.23 -1.65 -10.75
N ILE A 246 -7.19 -2.38 -9.64
CA ILE A 246 -6.08 -3.25 -9.26
C ILE A 246 -6.59 -4.69 -9.22
N THR A 247 -6.32 -5.43 -10.29
CA THR A 247 -6.71 -6.83 -10.47
C THR A 247 -5.66 -7.74 -9.80
N ALA A 248 -5.77 -7.89 -8.48
CA ALA A 248 -4.80 -8.68 -7.72
C ALA A 248 -4.97 -10.19 -7.88
N VAL A 249 -6.17 -10.63 -8.27
CA VAL A 249 -6.59 -12.03 -8.38
C VAL A 249 -6.94 -12.40 -9.81
N SER A 250 -7.85 -11.64 -10.47
CA SER A 250 -8.36 -11.94 -11.81
C SER A 250 -7.37 -11.58 -12.93
N GLY A 251 -6.39 -10.71 -12.66
CA GLY A 251 -5.43 -10.24 -13.66
C GLY A 251 -4.04 -10.07 -13.07
N HIS A 252 -3.01 -10.50 -13.80
CA HIS A 252 -1.63 -10.39 -13.36
C HIS A 252 -0.99 -9.09 -13.86
N PHE A 253 -0.52 -8.24 -12.94
CA PHE A 253 0.34 -7.08 -13.23
C PHE A 253 1.83 -7.39 -12.93
N CYS A 254 2.20 -8.67 -12.87
CA CYS A 254 3.51 -9.13 -12.44
C CYS A 254 4.63 -8.74 -13.40
N SER A 255 4.35 -8.70 -14.71
CA SER A 255 5.30 -8.29 -15.75
C SER A 255 5.84 -6.86 -15.58
N GLU A 256 5.04 -5.98 -14.97
CA GLU A 256 5.40 -4.58 -14.71
C GLU A 256 5.75 -4.32 -13.22
N CYS A 257 5.89 -5.38 -12.42
CA CYS A 257 6.09 -5.24 -10.99
C CYS A 257 7.50 -4.78 -10.65
N ASN A 258 7.65 -3.52 -10.27
CA ASN A 258 8.91 -2.84 -9.93
C ASN A 258 9.21 -2.79 -8.42
N ARG A 259 8.57 -3.65 -7.59
CA ARG A 259 8.55 -3.49 -6.13
C ARG A 259 9.31 -4.57 -5.39
N ILE A 260 9.95 -4.15 -4.29
CA ILE A 260 10.36 -5.01 -3.16
C ILE A 260 9.71 -4.48 -1.87
N ARG A 261 9.67 -5.32 -0.84
CA ARG A 261 9.06 -5.00 0.45
C ARG A 261 9.97 -5.34 1.60
N VAL A 262 9.91 -4.53 2.66
CA VAL A 262 10.54 -4.83 3.95
C VAL A 262 9.49 -4.64 5.04
N THR A 263 9.36 -5.65 5.90
CA THR A 263 8.44 -5.62 7.05
C THR A 263 9.03 -4.81 8.20
N SER A 264 8.19 -4.45 9.17
CA SER A 264 8.63 -3.77 10.40
C SER A 264 9.60 -4.60 11.25
N THR A 265 9.69 -5.91 11.01
CA THR A 265 10.58 -6.83 11.71
C THR A 265 11.81 -7.23 10.88
N GLY A 266 12.11 -6.52 9.78
CA GLY A 266 13.31 -6.74 8.97
C GLY A 266 13.22 -7.89 7.96
N GLN A 267 12.04 -8.47 7.74
CA GLN A 267 11.88 -9.49 6.70
C GLN A 267 11.68 -8.82 5.34
N ALA A 268 12.55 -9.12 4.38
CA ALA A 268 12.45 -8.59 3.02
C ALA A 268 11.88 -9.62 2.05
N LYS A 269 11.04 -9.16 1.11
CA LYS A 269 10.32 -9.99 0.13
C LYS A 269 10.37 -9.37 -1.27
N GLY A 270 10.64 -10.17 -2.27
CA GLY A 270 10.56 -9.79 -3.69
C GLY A 270 9.11 -9.71 -4.21
N CYS A 271 8.21 -10.51 -3.66
CA CYS A 271 6.78 -10.54 -4.00
C CYS A 271 5.92 -10.52 -2.74
N LEU A 272 4.72 -9.94 -2.82
CA LEU A 272 3.76 -9.94 -1.71
C LEU A 272 3.36 -11.36 -1.33
N PHE A 273 3.08 -12.17 -2.34
CA PHE A 273 2.52 -13.50 -2.20
C PHE A 273 3.57 -14.63 -2.11
N ALA A 274 4.85 -14.35 -2.36
CA ALA A 274 5.88 -15.38 -2.20
C ALA A 274 6.12 -15.69 -0.72
N ASP A 275 6.30 -16.96 -0.40
CA ASP A 275 6.69 -17.41 0.94
C ASP A 275 8.13 -17.02 1.28
N ALA A 276 8.98 -17.00 0.27
CA ALA A 276 10.39 -16.64 0.44
C ALA A 276 10.54 -15.23 1.03
N LYS A 277 11.18 -15.19 2.17
CA LYS A 277 11.55 -13.96 2.89
C LYS A 277 12.99 -14.07 3.35
N THR A 278 13.68 -12.93 3.36
CA THR A 278 15.07 -12.83 3.81
C THR A 278 15.12 -11.95 5.04
N ASP A 279 15.70 -12.46 6.12
CA ASP A 279 15.93 -11.69 7.34
C ASP A 279 17.08 -10.72 7.12
N LEU A 280 16.85 -9.43 7.33
CA LEU A 280 17.88 -8.38 7.19
C LEU A 280 18.63 -8.09 8.49
N ILE A 281 18.17 -8.59 9.64
CA ILE A 281 18.77 -8.31 10.96
C ILE A 281 20.28 -8.56 11.01
N PRO A 282 20.85 -9.64 10.42
CA PRO A 282 22.30 -9.89 10.46
C PRO A 282 23.15 -8.76 9.86
N TRP A 283 22.59 -7.94 8.98
CA TRP A 283 23.29 -6.80 8.36
C TRP A 283 22.86 -5.44 8.95
N LEU A 284 21.97 -5.46 9.91
CA LEU A 284 21.53 -4.27 10.63
C LEU A 284 22.12 -4.21 12.04
N ARG A 285 22.47 -5.35 12.61
CA ARG A 285 22.98 -5.53 13.99
C ARG A 285 24.17 -6.46 14.04
N PRO A 286 25.44 -5.97 13.91
CA PRO A 286 25.84 -4.58 13.69
C PRO A 286 25.58 -4.12 12.25
N PRO A 287 25.57 -2.80 12.00
CA PRO A 287 25.37 -2.25 10.66
C PRO A 287 26.45 -2.66 9.65
N ASP A 288 26.04 -3.35 8.57
CA ASP A 288 26.88 -3.72 7.43
C ASP A 288 26.22 -3.24 6.12
N ARG A 289 26.64 -2.07 5.63
CA ARG A 289 26.08 -1.45 4.42
C ARG A 289 26.34 -2.27 3.15
N GLU A 290 27.48 -2.91 3.03
CA GLU A 290 27.82 -3.67 1.82
C GLU A 290 27.15 -5.05 1.81
N GLY A 291 27.10 -5.73 2.96
CA GLY A 291 26.33 -6.96 3.13
C GLY A 291 24.85 -6.73 2.87
N LEU A 292 24.28 -5.64 3.42
CA LEU A 292 22.89 -5.25 3.18
C LEU A 292 22.63 -4.98 1.67
N ALA A 293 23.54 -4.29 0.99
CA ALA A 293 23.43 -4.04 -0.44
C ALA A 293 23.47 -5.34 -1.26
N LYS A 294 24.35 -6.29 -0.90
CA LYS A 294 24.46 -7.61 -1.53
C LYS A 294 23.16 -8.41 -1.38
N VAL A 295 22.60 -8.41 -0.17
CA VAL A 295 21.33 -9.13 0.13
C VAL A 295 20.16 -8.52 -0.62
N LEU A 296 20.04 -7.19 -0.66
CA LEU A 296 18.96 -6.53 -1.43
C LEU A 296 19.04 -6.86 -2.92
N ARG A 297 20.25 -6.93 -3.51
CA ARG A 297 20.43 -7.41 -4.89
C ARG A 297 19.98 -8.87 -5.05
N GLY A 298 20.32 -9.74 -4.07
CA GLY A 298 19.91 -11.14 -4.05
C GLY A 298 18.38 -11.28 -4.06
N ILE A 299 17.67 -10.50 -3.27
CA ILE A 299 16.20 -10.49 -3.23
C ILE A 299 15.60 -10.08 -4.58
N VAL A 300 16.24 -9.12 -5.24
CA VAL A 300 15.81 -8.68 -6.59
C VAL A 300 16.06 -9.78 -7.62
N SER A 301 17.23 -10.41 -7.62
CA SER A 301 17.58 -11.47 -8.60
C SER A 301 16.71 -12.72 -8.47
N THR A 302 16.21 -13.03 -7.27
CA THR A 302 15.34 -14.18 -7.00
C THR A 302 13.85 -13.85 -7.02
N LYS A 303 13.48 -12.63 -7.45
CA LYS A 303 12.09 -12.23 -7.55
C LYS A 303 11.33 -13.11 -8.56
N PRO A 304 10.17 -13.71 -8.17
CA PRO A 304 9.43 -14.58 -9.07
C PRO A 304 8.87 -13.80 -10.27
N GLU A 305 8.69 -14.50 -11.38
CA GLU A 305 8.05 -13.95 -12.57
C GLU A 305 6.63 -13.49 -12.26
N ARG A 306 5.84 -14.35 -11.65
CA ARG A 306 4.46 -14.10 -11.23
C ARG A 306 4.16 -14.78 -9.89
N HIS A 307 3.04 -14.41 -9.28
CA HIS A 307 2.46 -15.10 -8.13
C HIS A 307 1.46 -16.16 -8.58
N ASP A 308 1.14 -17.09 -7.69
CA ASP A 308 0.28 -18.24 -7.97
C ASP A 308 -1.16 -18.07 -7.46
N ILE A 309 -1.56 -16.87 -7.03
CA ILE A 309 -2.95 -16.61 -6.65
C ILE A 309 -3.83 -16.67 -7.89
N SER A 310 -4.89 -17.48 -7.81
CA SER A 310 -5.98 -17.53 -8.77
C SER A 310 -7.31 -17.59 -8.04
N GLN A 311 -8.42 -17.40 -8.76
CA GLN A 311 -9.77 -17.58 -8.20
C GLN A 311 -10.05 -19.02 -7.79
N GLU A 312 -9.32 -19.97 -8.37
CA GLU A 312 -9.51 -21.42 -8.16
C GLU A 312 -8.78 -21.97 -6.92
N GLY A 313 -7.79 -21.25 -6.43
CA GLY A 313 -7.10 -21.66 -5.21
C GLY A 313 -5.87 -20.82 -4.87
N TYR A 314 -5.57 -20.78 -3.58
CA TYR A 314 -4.38 -20.19 -3.02
C TYR A 314 -4.03 -20.87 -1.69
N SER A 315 -2.85 -21.44 -1.59
CA SER A 315 -2.33 -21.89 -0.31
C SER A 315 -1.85 -20.69 0.49
N HIS A 316 -2.50 -20.41 1.61
CA HIS A 316 -2.18 -19.27 2.46
C HIS A 316 -0.74 -19.22 2.90
N THR A 317 -0.08 -18.11 2.63
CA THR A 317 1.18 -17.74 3.27
C THR A 317 0.90 -17.28 4.70
N ASN A 318 1.79 -17.61 5.63
CA ASN A 318 1.68 -17.24 7.05
C ASN A 318 2.00 -15.75 7.29
N PHE A 319 1.27 -14.81 6.65
CA PHE A 319 1.42 -13.37 6.91
C PHE A 319 0.06 -12.67 6.91
N THR A 320 -0.02 -11.54 7.63
CA THR A 320 -1.14 -10.61 7.56
C THR A 320 -0.74 -9.36 6.77
N MET A 321 -1.71 -8.67 6.16
CA MET A 321 -1.43 -7.43 5.42
C MET A 321 -0.78 -6.37 6.30
N SER A 322 -1.12 -6.30 7.58
CA SER A 322 -0.51 -5.41 8.56
C SER A 322 1.00 -5.62 8.74
N GLN A 323 1.50 -6.84 8.52
CA GLN A 323 2.93 -7.15 8.65
C GLN A 323 3.73 -6.72 7.42
N VAL A 324 3.17 -6.89 6.22
CA VAL A 324 3.89 -6.65 4.95
C VAL A 324 3.58 -5.29 4.32
N GLY A 325 2.71 -4.53 4.95
CA GLY A 325 2.28 -3.22 4.50
C GLY A 325 1.37 -3.29 3.29
N GLY A 326 0.09 -3.22 3.51
CA GLY A 326 -0.98 -3.22 2.52
C GLY A 326 -0.97 -2.05 1.54
#